data_c139bf994273c7502c7ee2d93640d207
#
_entry.id   c139bf994273c7502c7ee2d93640d207
#
_cell.length_a   1.000
_cell.length_b   1.000
_cell.length_c   1.000
_cell.angle_alpha   90.00
_cell.angle_beta   90.00
_cell.angle_gamma   90.00
#
_symmetry.space_group_name_H-M   'P 1'
#
loop_
_entity.id
_entity.type
_entity.pdbx_description
1 polymer ?
#
loop_
_entity_poly.entity_id
_entity_poly.type
_entity_poly.pdbx_seq_one_letter_code
_entity_poly.pdbx_strand_id
1 'polypeptide(L)'
;MSRLPFELFLALRYLRPKRTFVSVITLISVMGVMLGVAVLIIVISVMTGFDRQLRDKILGFSSHMKVQRFDEALADYKALGQSIRSNSHVRAVAPFILGQVMVKTQPATGKPLVSAPWLRGIVPELEKDVTSITTNIISGSLDLEGDSVVIGNELARHLRLNVGDRISIYSPRNLEEMEKHRGKEDEVAILPDEYTVRGIFDVGYYEYNANVIVTSLRNAQSLYQLPGKVHGLLVMLDDPYLAGRARAELYNTLDGDFHVSIWTEENSQILTALAVEKNVMFYILIFIVIVAAFGIMNSQITFVVQKTREIGMLKALGATRGQIMWLFLSQSLVVGVVGVTAGLGLGMLLLEIRNEFLHVMNRMTGVELFPAQIYAFTELPALIIPGDIVVICASALIICGLAGLAPAWNAGRLKPVEALRHE
;
A
#
# COMPACT_ATOMS: atom_id res chain seq x y z
N MET A 1 42.96 -13.12 31.19
CA MET A 1 43.52 -12.79 29.87
C MET A 1 42.54 -13.31 28.81
N SER A 2 42.10 -12.46 27.90
CA SER A 2 40.97 -12.68 27.02
C SER A 2 41.19 -13.85 26.04
N ARG A 3 40.23 -14.79 26.01
CA ARG A 3 40.17 -15.91 25.04
C ARG A 3 39.86 -15.45 23.60
N LEU A 4 40.02 -14.15 23.29
CA LEU A 4 39.77 -13.59 21.96
C LEU A 4 40.98 -13.82 21.06
N PRO A 5 40.80 -14.18 19.77
CA PRO A 5 41.85 -14.20 18.76
C PRO A 5 42.59 -12.87 18.73
N PHE A 6 43.92 -12.90 18.54
CA PHE A 6 44.77 -11.71 18.53
C PHE A 6 44.27 -10.62 17.57
N GLU A 7 43.78 -11.03 16.44
CA GLU A 7 43.27 -10.14 15.38
C GLU A 7 42.03 -9.36 15.84
N LEU A 8 41.09 -10.04 16.49
CA LEU A 8 39.86 -9.40 17.00
C LEU A 8 40.16 -8.46 18.16
N PHE A 9 41.10 -8.87 19.06
CA PHE A 9 41.53 -8.02 20.15
C PHE A 9 42.19 -6.72 19.64
N LEU A 10 43.02 -6.82 18.62
CA LEU A 10 43.66 -5.67 18.02
C LEU A 10 42.66 -4.78 17.26
N ALA A 11 41.71 -5.37 16.54
CA ALA A 11 40.63 -4.65 15.85
C ALA A 11 39.80 -3.84 16.86
N LEU A 12 39.37 -4.40 17.94
CA LEU A 12 38.63 -3.71 19.01
C LEU A 12 39.46 -2.59 19.67
N ARG A 13 40.78 -2.82 19.83
CA ARG A 13 41.69 -1.81 20.38
C ARG A 13 41.87 -0.62 19.42
N TYR A 14 41.87 -0.85 18.13
CA TYR A 14 41.95 0.19 17.10
C TYR A 14 40.65 1.04 17.02
N LEU A 15 39.52 0.43 17.32
CA LEU A 15 38.21 1.10 17.32
C LEU A 15 37.94 1.94 18.60
N ARG A 16 38.78 1.77 19.67
CA ARG A 16 38.63 2.59 20.88
C ARG A 16 38.85 4.08 20.57
N PRO A 17 37.92 4.95 20.97
CA PRO A 17 38.01 6.39 20.69
C PRO A 17 39.19 6.99 21.44
N LYS A 18 40.28 7.21 20.74
CA LYS A 18 41.32 8.18 21.13
C LYS A 18 41.01 9.45 20.36
N ARG A 19 41.30 10.62 20.94
CA ARG A 19 41.07 11.96 20.29
C ARG A 19 41.91 12.16 19.02
N THR A 20 41.82 11.20 18.07
CA THR A 20 42.59 11.15 16.84
C THR A 20 41.61 11.14 15.66
N PHE A 21 41.99 11.69 14.54
CA PHE A 21 41.26 11.79 13.26
C PHE A 21 40.67 10.42 12.81
N VAL A 22 41.33 9.32 13.14
CA VAL A 22 40.90 7.94 12.90
C VAL A 22 39.56 7.62 13.59
N SER A 23 39.32 8.15 14.78
CA SER A 23 38.07 7.94 15.53
C SER A 23 36.87 8.60 14.85
N VAL A 24 37.08 9.75 14.19
CA VAL A 24 36.01 10.46 13.45
C VAL A 24 35.61 9.69 12.20
N ILE A 25 36.56 9.15 11.45
CA ILE A 25 36.30 8.36 10.23
C ILE A 25 35.48 7.10 10.58
N THR A 26 35.89 6.39 11.65
CA THR A 26 35.16 5.20 12.12
C THR A 26 33.75 5.56 12.56
N LEU A 27 33.56 6.67 13.28
CA LEU A 27 32.25 7.15 13.69
C LEU A 27 31.35 7.46 12.50
N ILE A 28 31.87 8.17 11.49
CA ILE A 28 31.15 8.48 10.25
C ILE A 28 30.72 7.19 9.54
N SER A 29 31.61 6.17 9.50
CA SER A 29 31.28 4.87 8.89
C SER A 29 30.18 4.15 9.63
N VAL A 30 30.23 4.10 10.98
CA VAL A 30 29.18 3.52 11.81
C VAL A 30 27.87 4.26 11.63
N MET A 31 27.90 5.61 11.61
CA MET A 31 26.69 6.41 11.36
C MET A 31 26.10 6.17 9.96
N GLY A 32 26.94 5.99 8.94
CA GLY A 32 26.50 5.68 7.60
C GLY A 32 25.75 4.34 7.52
N VAL A 33 26.29 3.31 8.15
CA VAL A 33 25.62 1.98 8.25
C VAL A 33 24.35 2.08 9.09
N MET A 34 24.41 2.76 10.23
CA MET A 34 23.27 2.95 11.12
C MET A 34 22.11 3.63 10.40
N LEU A 35 22.37 4.75 9.72
CA LEU A 35 21.35 5.49 8.98
C LEU A 35 20.81 4.67 7.82
N GLY A 36 21.69 3.98 7.06
CA GLY A 36 21.27 3.11 5.96
C GLY A 36 20.31 2.01 6.42
N VAL A 37 20.66 1.30 7.49
CA VAL A 37 19.81 0.23 8.04
C VAL A 37 18.52 0.78 8.63
N ALA A 38 18.57 1.90 9.35
CA ALA A 38 17.39 2.53 9.93
C ALA A 38 16.39 2.96 8.82
N VAL A 39 16.87 3.62 7.76
CA VAL A 39 16.04 4.04 6.62
C VAL A 39 15.43 2.82 5.91
N LEU A 40 16.21 1.75 5.70
CA LEU A 40 15.71 0.50 5.11
C LEU A 40 14.55 -0.10 5.93
N ILE A 41 14.72 -0.19 7.23
CA ILE A 41 13.69 -0.73 8.13
C ILE A 41 12.43 0.13 8.08
N ILE A 42 12.57 1.45 8.17
CA ILE A 42 11.43 2.39 8.15
C ILE A 42 10.68 2.28 6.82
N VAL A 43 11.38 2.40 5.69
CA VAL A 43 10.74 2.43 4.37
C VAL A 43 10.03 1.12 4.09
N ILE A 44 10.68 -0.04 4.32
CA ILE A 44 10.05 -1.35 4.07
C ILE A 44 8.86 -1.58 5.00
N SER A 45 8.97 -1.23 6.29
CA SER A 45 7.86 -1.43 7.23
C SER A 45 6.66 -0.54 6.93
N VAL A 46 6.88 0.71 6.55
CA VAL A 46 5.80 1.65 6.17
C VAL A 46 5.14 1.20 4.87
N MET A 47 5.92 0.84 3.84
CA MET A 47 5.38 0.35 2.57
C MET A 47 4.57 -0.92 2.73
N THR A 48 5.07 -1.88 3.50
CA THR A 48 4.34 -3.13 3.77
C THR A 48 3.06 -2.86 4.55
N GLY A 49 3.10 -1.93 5.52
CA GLY A 49 1.93 -1.49 6.26
C GLY A 49 0.87 -0.83 5.36
N PHE A 50 1.31 0.05 4.46
CA PHE A 50 0.45 0.74 3.51
C PHE A 50 -0.21 -0.25 2.51
N ASP A 51 0.58 -1.14 1.89
CA ASP A 51 0.07 -2.16 0.97
C ASP A 51 -1.00 -3.04 1.64
N ARG A 52 -0.73 -3.49 2.87
CA ARG A 52 -1.69 -4.32 3.61
C ARG A 52 -2.97 -3.56 3.95
N GLN A 53 -2.86 -2.36 4.51
CA GLN A 53 -4.05 -1.57 4.86
C GLN A 53 -4.90 -1.21 3.65
N LEU A 54 -4.27 -0.89 2.51
CA LEU A 54 -5.01 -0.60 1.28
C LEU A 54 -5.76 -1.84 0.78
N ARG A 55 -5.11 -3.02 0.79
CA ARG A 55 -5.77 -4.30 0.45
C ARG A 55 -6.92 -4.62 1.39
N ASP A 56 -6.72 -4.48 2.69
CA ASP A 56 -7.75 -4.74 3.70
C ASP A 56 -8.95 -3.80 3.50
N LYS A 57 -8.71 -2.53 3.12
CA LYS A 57 -9.79 -1.60 2.79
C LYS A 57 -10.54 -2.00 1.53
N ILE A 58 -9.83 -2.30 0.43
CA ILE A 58 -10.45 -2.77 -0.81
C ILE A 58 -11.34 -3.98 -0.54
N LEU A 59 -10.84 -4.95 0.22
CA LEU A 59 -11.56 -6.18 0.58
C LEU A 59 -12.72 -5.91 1.54
N GLY A 60 -12.64 -4.89 2.38
CA GLY A 60 -13.67 -4.55 3.36
C GLY A 60 -14.94 -3.95 2.79
N PHE A 61 -14.89 -3.31 1.61
CA PHE A 61 -16.08 -2.70 0.98
C PHE A 61 -16.48 -3.32 -0.35
N SER A 62 -15.65 -4.13 -0.98
CA SER A 62 -15.91 -4.79 -2.27
C SER A 62 -16.18 -6.28 -2.09
N SER A 63 -17.05 -6.82 -2.95
CA SER A 63 -17.19 -8.27 -3.10
C SER A 63 -15.90 -8.88 -3.62
N HIS A 64 -15.65 -10.15 -3.25
CA HIS A 64 -14.43 -10.84 -3.67
C HIS A 64 -14.48 -11.32 -5.13
N MET A 65 -15.69 -11.54 -5.65
CA MET A 65 -15.93 -11.94 -7.04
C MET A 65 -17.22 -11.31 -7.56
N LYS A 66 -17.29 -11.13 -8.89
CA LYS A 66 -18.51 -10.77 -9.62
C LYS A 66 -18.77 -11.79 -10.70
N VAL A 67 -20.02 -12.23 -10.81
CA VAL A 67 -20.48 -13.14 -11.85
C VAL A 67 -21.45 -12.40 -12.75
N GLN A 68 -21.12 -12.26 -14.01
CA GLN A 68 -21.89 -11.53 -15.02
C GLN A 68 -21.99 -12.37 -16.30
N ARG A 69 -22.91 -12.04 -17.20
CA ARG A 69 -22.93 -12.56 -18.56
C ARG A 69 -22.34 -11.52 -19.52
N PHE A 70 -21.67 -11.95 -20.57
CA PHE A 70 -21.19 -11.05 -21.60
C PHE A 70 -22.41 -10.41 -22.32
N ASP A 71 -22.44 -9.09 -22.37
CA ASP A 71 -23.40 -8.23 -23.10
C ASP A 71 -24.90 -8.47 -22.78
N GLU A 72 -25.24 -9.29 -21.79
CA GLU A 72 -26.63 -9.55 -21.42
C GLU A 72 -26.88 -9.44 -19.91
N ALA A 73 -28.05 -8.89 -19.57
CA ALA A 73 -28.52 -8.87 -18.19
C ALA A 73 -29.04 -10.26 -17.76
N LEU A 74 -28.71 -10.70 -16.54
CA LEU A 74 -29.11 -11.97 -15.97
C LEU A 74 -30.60 -11.99 -15.58
N ALA A 75 -31.39 -12.84 -16.23
CA ALA A 75 -32.79 -13.05 -15.88
C ALA A 75 -32.95 -14.05 -14.72
N ASP A 76 -32.22 -15.19 -14.79
CA ASP A 76 -32.34 -16.27 -13.82
C ASP A 76 -31.38 -16.13 -12.62
N TYR A 77 -31.13 -14.88 -12.19
CA TYR A 77 -30.12 -14.58 -11.16
C TYR A 77 -30.40 -15.24 -9.81
N LYS A 78 -31.68 -15.57 -9.49
CA LYS A 78 -32.05 -16.23 -8.22
C LYS A 78 -31.59 -17.69 -8.21
N ALA A 79 -31.86 -18.44 -9.27
CA ALA A 79 -31.44 -19.85 -9.42
C ALA A 79 -29.89 -19.92 -9.49
N LEU A 80 -29.28 -19.05 -10.28
CA LEU A 80 -27.83 -18.94 -10.39
C LEU A 80 -27.19 -18.61 -9.03
N GLY A 81 -27.75 -17.67 -8.26
CA GLY A 81 -27.28 -17.33 -6.93
C GLY A 81 -27.35 -18.49 -5.94
N GLN A 82 -28.38 -19.34 -6.02
CA GLN A 82 -28.47 -20.55 -5.21
C GLN A 82 -27.39 -21.58 -5.60
N SER A 83 -27.15 -21.77 -6.91
CA SER A 83 -26.08 -22.64 -7.40
C SER A 83 -24.71 -22.17 -6.92
N ILE A 84 -24.41 -20.87 -7.01
CA ILE A 84 -23.14 -20.29 -6.52
C ILE A 84 -22.98 -20.47 -5.00
N ARG A 85 -24.06 -20.29 -4.23
CA ARG A 85 -24.05 -20.49 -2.77
C ARG A 85 -23.77 -21.94 -2.33
N SER A 86 -23.96 -22.92 -3.20
CA SER A 86 -23.65 -24.33 -2.89
C SER A 86 -22.13 -24.61 -2.86
N ASN A 87 -21.30 -23.71 -3.38
CA ASN A 87 -19.86 -23.83 -3.29
C ASN A 87 -19.37 -23.58 -1.85
N SER A 88 -18.52 -24.46 -1.34
CA SER A 88 -18.04 -24.46 0.05
C SER A 88 -17.21 -23.23 0.45
N HIS A 89 -16.69 -22.48 -0.52
CA HIS A 89 -15.90 -21.26 -0.28
C HIS A 89 -16.75 -20.00 -0.32
N VAL A 90 -18.04 -20.10 -0.69
CA VAL A 90 -18.93 -18.95 -0.85
C VAL A 90 -19.70 -18.68 0.43
N ARG A 91 -19.47 -17.51 1.01
CA ARG A 91 -20.17 -17.03 2.21
C ARG A 91 -21.52 -16.40 1.90
N ALA A 92 -21.56 -15.50 0.90
CA ALA A 92 -22.77 -14.77 0.54
C ALA A 92 -22.81 -14.42 -0.94
N VAL A 93 -24.05 -14.23 -1.46
CA VAL A 93 -24.30 -13.82 -2.85
C VAL A 93 -25.41 -12.78 -2.85
N ALA A 94 -25.21 -11.66 -3.54
CA ALA A 94 -26.20 -10.59 -3.70
C ALA A 94 -26.32 -10.16 -5.17
N PRO A 95 -27.52 -9.93 -5.69
CA PRO A 95 -27.72 -9.37 -7.03
C PRO A 95 -27.40 -7.88 -7.03
N PHE A 96 -26.87 -7.38 -8.14
CA PHE A 96 -26.61 -5.95 -8.30
C PHE A 96 -26.97 -5.44 -9.69
N ILE A 97 -27.30 -4.16 -9.73
CA ILE A 97 -27.30 -3.32 -10.93
C ILE A 97 -26.32 -2.18 -10.63
N LEU A 98 -25.41 -1.92 -11.54
CA LEU A 98 -24.43 -0.84 -11.43
C LEU A 98 -24.35 -0.11 -12.76
N GLY A 99 -24.55 1.18 -12.74
CA GLY A 99 -24.41 1.99 -13.93
C GLY A 99 -24.23 3.46 -13.59
N GLN A 100 -23.75 4.24 -14.52
CA GLN A 100 -23.54 5.65 -14.33
C GLN A 100 -24.84 6.43 -14.58
N VAL A 101 -25.12 7.43 -13.74
CA VAL A 101 -26.27 8.32 -13.87
C VAL A 101 -25.82 9.76 -13.75
N MET A 102 -26.60 10.70 -14.31
CA MET A 102 -26.39 12.11 -14.04
C MET A 102 -27.36 12.56 -12.95
N VAL A 103 -26.83 13.19 -11.90
CA VAL A 103 -27.58 13.70 -10.76
C VAL A 103 -27.56 15.21 -10.77
N LYS A 104 -28.71 15.82 -10.55
CA LYS A 104 -28.88 17.25 -10.42
C LYS A 104 -29.59 17.56 -9.11
N THR A 105 -29.03 18.46 -8.32
CA THR A 105 -29.63 18.88 -7.04
C THR A 105 -30.81 19.83 -7.29
N GLN A 106 -31.75 19.85 -6.33
CA GLN A 106 -32.91 20.76 -6.32
C GLN A 106 -32.84 21.71 -5.12
N PRO A 107 -31.86 22.64 -5.07
CA PRO A 107 -31.76 23.55 -3.93
C PRO A 107 -32.91 24.53 -3.91
N ALA A 108 -33.43 24.84 -2.71
CA ALA A 108 -34.46 25.86 -2.53
C ALA A 108 -33.98 27.28 -2.97
N THR A 109 -32.69 27.54 -2.82
CA THR A 109 -32.01 28.79 -3.20
C THR A 109 -30.66 28.48 -3.81
N GLY A 110 -30.30 29.14 -4.91
CA GLY A 110 -29.00 28.99 -5.59
C GLY A 110 -29.05 28.21 -6.89
N LYS A 111 -27.88 27.94 -7.48
CA LYS A 111 -27.75 27.16 -8.72
C LYS A 111 -27.72 25.69 -8.44
N PRO A 112 -28.42 24.84 -9.21
CA PRO A 112 -28.29 23.40 -9.11
C PRO A 112 -26.84 22.94 -9.36
N LEU A 113 -26.38 21.97 -8.59
CA LEU A 113 -25.12 21.28 -8.81
C LEU A 113 -25.39 19.98 -9.57
N VAL A 114 -24.43 19.57 -10.40
CA VAL A 114 -24.51 18.36 -11.23
C VAL A 114 -23.31 17.48 -10.97
N SER A 115 -23.54 16.16 -10.90
CA SER A 115 -22.50 15.14 -10.80
C SER A 115 -22.90 13.91 -11.60
N ALA A 116 -21.94 13.03 -11.89
CA ALA A 116 -22.18 11.79 -12.64
C ALA A 116 -21.70 10.55 -11.85
N PRO A 117 -22.33 10.25 -10.70
CA PRO A 117 -21.97 9.12 -9.87
C PRO A 117 -22.43 7.78 -10.47
N TRP A 118 -21.88 6.69 -9.91
CA TRP A 118 -22.36 5.34 -10.13
C TRP A 118 -23.59 5.08 -9.25
N LEU A 119 -24.69 4.66 -9.86
CA LEU A 119 -25.87 4.20 -9.13
C LEU A 119 -25.81 2.69 -8.98
N ARG A 120 -25.92 2.25 -7.74
CA ARG A 120 -25.93 0.84 -7.36
C ARG A 120 -27.29 0.44 -6.82
N GLY A 121 -27.96 -0.50 -7.50
CA GLY A 121 -29.20 -1.12 -7.05
C GLY A 121 -28.90 -2.35 -6.19
N ILE A 122 -29.44 -2.39 -4.98
CA ILE A 122 -29.18 -3.45 -4.00
C ILE A 122 -30.47 -4.05 -3.42
N VAL A 123 -30.33 -5.24 -2.83
CA VAL A 123 -31.30 -5.86 -1.92
C VAL A 123 -30.69 -5.79 -0.53
N PRO A 124 -31.17 -4.90 0.38
CA PRO A 124 -30.53 -4.63 1.67
C PRO A 124 -30.23 -5.88 2.51
N GLU A 125 -31.16 -6.85 2.51
CA GLU A 125 -31.07 -8.08 3.29
C GLU A 125 -29.91 -8.98 2.84
N LEU A 126 -29.59 -8.98 1.53
CA LEU A 126 -28.49 -9.75 0.95
C LEU A 126 -27.19 -8.98 0.94
N GLU A 127 -27.27 -7.65 0.80
CA GLU A 127 -26.12 -6.76 0.69
C GLU A 127 -25.29 -6.69 1.97
N LYS A 128 -25.94 -6.78 3.14
CA LYS A 128 -25.28 -6.72 4.46
C LYS A 128 -24.16 -7.74 4.66
N ASP A 129 -24.27 -8.89 3.97
CA ASP A 129 -23.28 -9.97 4.06
C ASP A 129 -22.22 -9.90 2.97
N VAL A 130 -22.36 -8.96 2.02
CA VAL A 130 -21.48 -8.80 0.85
C VAL A 130 -20.68 -7.52 0.89
N THR A 131 -21.26 -6.42 1.40
CA THR A 131 -20.53 -5.14 1.51
C THR A 131 -20.82 -4.44 2.82
N SER A 132 -19.92 -3.52 3.18
CA SER A 132 -20.03 -2.73 4.41
C SER A 132 -20.94 -1.48 4.30
N ILE A 133 -21.59 -1.26 3.16
CA ILE A 133 -22.45 -0.06 2.95
C ILE A 133 -23.58 -0.03 3.97
N THR A 134 -24.22 -1.17 4.18
CA THR A 134 -25.40 -1.28 5.05
C THR A 134 -25.11 -1.03 6.52
N THR A 135 -23.87 -1.25 6.95
CA THR A 135 -23.41 -1.11 8.34
C THR A 135 -22.76 0.25 8.64
N ASN A 136 -22.43 1.02 7.59
CA ASN A 136 -21.68 2.27 7.71
C ASN A 136 -22.54 3.51 7.37
N ILE A 137 -23.79 3.54 7.78
CA ILE A 137 -24.64 4.73 7.67
C ILE A 137 -24.28 5.71 8.81
N ILE A 138 -23.84 6.90 8.45
CA ILE A 138 -23.44 7.95 9.41
C ILE A 138 -24.54 8.97 9.70
N SER A 139 -25.51 9.11 8.80
CA SER A 139 -26.65 10.02 8.97
C SER A 139 -27.89 9.44 8.29
N GLY A 140 -29.06 9.59 8.89
CA GLY A 140 -30.31 9.01 8.38
C GLY A 140 -30.41 7.50 8.59
N SER A 141 -30.99 6.79 7.62
CA SER A 141 -31.20 5.34 7.66
C SER A 141 -31.02 4.71 6.28
N LEU A 142 -30.78 3.38 6.24
CA LEU A 142 -30.80 2.60 4.99
C LEU A 142 -32.28 2.26 4.65
N ASP A 143 -33.09 3.27 4.47
CA ASP A 143 -34.46 3.13 3.98
C ASP A 143 -34.47 3.33 2.47
N LEU A 144 -34.67 2.26 1.71
CA LEU A 144 -34.74 2.24 0.26
C LEU A 144 -36.18 2.01 -0.25
N GLU A 145 -37.19 2.21 0.59
CA GLU A 145 -38.60 2.12 0.19
C GLU A 145 -39.01 3.37 -0.63
N GLY A 146 -39.81 3.12 -1.68
CA GLY A 146 -40.22 4.15 -2.61
C GLY A 146 -39.07 4.71 -3.42
N ASP A 147 -39.19 5.96 -3.86
CA ASP A 147 -38.16 6.65 -4.65
C ASP A 147 -37.14 7.28 -3.70
N SER A 148 -36.24 6.45 -3.20
CA SER A 148 -35.26 6.81 -2.19
C SER A 148 -33.86 6.38 -2.56
N VAL A 149 -32.87 7.15 -2.07
CA VAL A 149 -31.45 6.89 -2.26
C VAL A 149 -30.67 7.13 -0.97
N VAL A 150 -29.54 6.42 -0.88
CA VAL A 150 -28.49 6.66 0.12
C VAL A 150 -27.21 7.02 -0.62
N ILE A 151 -26.54 8.08 -0.20
CA ILE A 151 -25.39 8.65 -0.91
C ILE A 151 -24.13 8.63 -0.04
N GLY A 152 -22.98 8.59 -0.70
CA GLY A 152 -21.72 8.67 0.02
C GLY A 152 -21.46 10.06 0.62
N ASN A 153 -20.76 10.10 1.75
CA ASN A 153 -20.47 11.31 2.53
C ASN A 153 -19.77 12.40 1.69
N GLU A 154 -18.77 12.03 0.88
CA GLU A 154 -18.05 13.01 0.04
C GLU A 154 -18.93 13.55 -1.09
N LEU A 155 -19.80 12.71 -1.68
CA LEU A 155 -20.78 13.14 -2.66
C LEU A 155 -21.79 14.10 -2.04
N ALA A 156 -22.27 13.81 -0.83
CA ALA A 156 -23.17 14.67 -0.07
C ALA A 156 -22.56 16.05 0.19
N ARG A 157 -21.28 16.10 0.60
CA ARG A 157 -20.55 17.37 0.80
C ARG A 157 -20.37 18.14 -0.50
N HIS A 158 -19.98 17.46 -1.58
CA HIS A 158 -19.75 18.09 -2.90
C HIS A 158 -21.04 18.69 -3.47
N LEU A 159 -22.14 17.97 -3.36
CA LEU A 159 -23.45 18.41 -3.83
C LEU A 159 -24.23 19.24 -2.79
N ARG A 160 -23.70 19.43 -1.58
CA ARG A 160 -24.33 20.13 -0.46
C ARG A 160 -25.72 19.56 -0.11
N LEU A 161 -25.81 18.22 -0.07
CA LEU A 161 -27.04 17.50 0.20
C LEU A 161 -27.06 17.02 1.66
N ASN A 162 -28.26 17.06 2.25
CA ASN A 162 -28.56 16.53 3.56
C ASN A 162 -29.64 15.45 3.45
N VAL A 163 -29.84 14.71 4.52
CA VAL A 163 -30.95 13.74 4.62
C VAL A 163 -32.28 14.51 4.51
N GLY A 164 -33.16 14.06 3.62
CA GLY A 164 -34.44 14.69 3.29
C GLY A 164 -34.45 15.54 2.02
N ASP A 165 -33.27 15.89 1.47
CA ASP A 165 -33.19 16.65 0.24
C ASP A 165 -33.62 15.80 -0.97
N ARG A 166 -34.11 16.48 -2.01
CA ARG A 166 -34.50 15.86 -3.28
C ARG A 166 -33.42 16.03 -4.33
N ILE A 167 -33.23 15.01 -5.15
CA ILE A 167 -32.34 14.99 -6.29
C ILE A 167 -33.08 14.49 -7.52
N SER A 168 -32.72 15.02 -8.68
CA SER A 168 -33.17 14.52 -9.97
C SER A 168 -32.12 13.60 -10.55
N ILE A 169 -32.51 12.39 -10.91
CA ILE A 169 -31.62 11.38 -11.54
C ILE A 169 -32.02 11.25 -13.00
N TYR A 170 -31.06 11.47 -13.88
CA TYR A 170 -31.18 11.20 -15.32
C TYR A 170 -30.47 9.88 -15.61
N SER A 171 -31.25 8.87 -15.98
CA SER A 171 -30.73 7.58 -16.42
C SER A 171 -30.16 7.66 -17.85
N PRO A 172 -29.37 6.68 -18.31
CA PRO A 172 -28.94 6.61 -19.71
C PRO A 172 -30.10 6.72 -20.71
N ARG A 173 -31.26 6.12 -20.38
CA ARG A 173 -32.48 6.22 -21.15
C ARG A 173 -32.91 7.68 -21.35
N ASN A 174 -33.02 8.42 -20.24
CA ASN A 174 -33.45 9.82 -20.32
C ASN A 174 -32.51 10.65 -21.23
N LEU A 175 -31.21 10.37 -21.14
CA LEU A 175 -30.19 11.02 -21.96
C LEU A 175 -30.33 10.66 -23.44
N GLU A 176 -30.56 9.41 -23.79
CA GLU A 176 -30.80 8.95 -25.15
C GLU A 176 -32.10 9.55 -25.74
N GLU A 177 -33.16 9.62 -24.94
CA GLU A 177 -34.43 10.25 -25.36
C GLU A 177 -34.24 11.75 -25.58
N MET A 178 -33.49 12.43 -24.72
CA MET A 178 -33.13 13.85 -24.90
C MET A 178 -32.35 14.07 -26.20
N GLU A 179 -31.41 13.17 -26.51
CA GLU A 179 -30.62 13.26 -27.73
C GLU A 179 -31.48 13.03 -28.99
N LYS A 180 -32.41 12.07 -28.99
CA LYS A 180 -33.33 11.78 -30.09
C LYS A 180 -34.30 12.91 -30.41
N HIS A 181 -34.64 13.74 -29.42
CA HIS A 181 -35.58 14.87 -29.58
C HIS A 181 -34.86 16.22 -29.74
N ARG A 182 -33.54 16.24 -29.66
CA ARG A 182 -32.73 17.43 -29.81
C ARG A 182 -32.85 18.00 -31.23
N GLY A 183 -33.42 19.20 -31.35
CA GLY A 183 -33.57 19.90 -32.64
C GLY A 183 -34.79 19.51 -33.46
N LYS A 184 -35.77 18.80 -32.89
CA LYS A 184 -37.09 18.59 -33.49
C LYS A 184 -38.06 19.67 -33.00
N GLU A 185 -39.02 20.05 -33.86
CA GLU A 185 -40.03 21.08 -33.53
C GLU A 185 -40.93 20.73 -32.34
N ASP A 186 -41.04 19.42 -31.98
CA ASP A 186 -41.72 18.95 -30.78
C ASP A 186 -40.63 18.67 -29.68
N GLU A 187 -40.21 19.69 -28.95
CA GLU A 187 -39.40 19.53 -27.73
C GLU A 187 -40.23 18.87 -26.63
N VAL A 188 -40.18 17.55 -26.55
CA VAL A 188 -40.76 16.82 -25.40
C VAL A 188 -39.84 17.00 -24.22
N ALA A 189 -40.34 17.65 -23.15
CA ALA A 189 -39.61 17.75 -21.88
C ALA A 189 -39.51 16.39 -21.23
N ILE A 190 -38.32 15.78 -21.29
CA ILE A 190 -38.03 14.53 -20.62
C ILE A 190 -37.77 14.85 -19.15
N LEU A 191 -38.70 14.44 -18.28
CA LEU A 191 -38.60 14.66 -16.86
C LEU A 191 -37.63 13.62 -16.23
N PRO A 192 -36.70 14.06 -15.39
CA PRO A 192 -35.88 13.13 -14.61
C PRO A 192 -36.72 12.42 -13.54
N ASP A 193 -36.22 11.28 -13.09
CA ASP A 193 -36.78 10.61 -11.95
C ASP A 193 -36.34 11.31 -10.64
N GLU A 194 -37.29 11.62 -9.75
CA GLU A 194 -37.01 12.31 -8.49
C GLU A 194 -36.83 11.32 -7.34
N TYR A 195 -35.73 11.49 -6.59
CA TYR A 195 -35.40 10.67 -5.44
C TYR A 195 -35.15 11.52 -4.21
N THR A 196 -35.51 10.97 -3.03
CA THR A 196 -35.23 11.59 -1.74
C THR A 196 -34.02 10.93 -1.09
N VAL A 197 -33.07 11.72 -0.59
CA VAL A 197 -31.92 11.24 0.18
C VAL A 197 -32.37 10.80 1.55
N ARG A 198 -32.36 9.50 1.85
CA ARG A 198 -32.76 8.92 3.15
C ARG A 198 -31.60 8.67 4.09
N GLY A 199 -30.38 8.56 3.57
CA GLY A 199 -29.21 8.33 4.38
C GLY A 199 -27.90 8.72 3.68
N ILE A 200 -26.88 8.86 4.50
CA ILE A 200 -25.51 9.14 4.07
C ILE A 200 -24.62 8.06 4.68
N PHE A 201 -23.80 7.41 3.83
CA PHE A 201 -22.85 6.39 4.26
C PHE A 201 -21.39 6.87 4.19
N ASP A 202 -20.52 6.24 4.98
CA ASP A 202 -19.08 6.41 4.91
C ASP A 202 -18.37 5.07 5.09
N VAL A 203 -17.88 4.49 3.99
CA VAL A 203 -17.14 3.22 4.00
C VAL A 203 -15.63 3.40 4.23
N GLY A 204 -15.18 4.63 4.51
CA GLY A 204 -13.77 4.93 4.74
C GLY A 204 -12.89 4.87 3.48
N TYR A 205 -13.48 4.91 2.29
CA TYR A 205 -12.77 4.97 1.02
C TYR A 205 -13.30 6.12 0.16
N TYR A 206 -12.45 7.12 -0.07
CA TYR A 206 -12.84 8.39 -0.67
C TYR A 206 -13.53 8.22 -2.04
N GLU A 207 -12.93 7.45 -2.95
CA GLU A 207 -13.46 7.25 -4.29
C GLU A 207 -14.88 6.68 -4.29
N TYR A 208 -15.15 5.76 -3.35
CA TYR A 208 -16.47 5.16 -3.22
C TYR A 208 -17.47 6.15 -2.60
N ASN A 209 -17.06 6.86 -1.56
CA ASN A 209 -17.87 7.87 -0.90
C ASN A 209 -18.17 9.08 -1.80
N ALA A 210 -17.30 9.38 -2.78
CA ALA A 210 -17.45 10.51 -3.69
C ALA A 210 -18.30 10.17 -4.93
N ASN A 211 -18.36 8.88 -5.32
CA ASN A 211 -18.86 8.52 -6.64
C ASN A 211 -20.01 7.50 -6.62
N VAL A 212 -20.55 7.10 -5.46
CA VAL A 212 -21.58 6.07 -5.41
C VAL A 212 -22.87 6.57 -4.75
N ILE A 213 -23.99 6.23 -5.41
CA ILE A 213 -25.36 6.35 -4.90
C ILE A 213 -25.96 4.95 -4.84
N VAL A 214 -26.67 4.65 -3.76
CA VAL A 214 -27.32 3.37 -3.53
C VAL A 214 -28.82 3.56 -3.54
N THR A 215 -29.53 2.67 -4.26
CA THR A 215 -30.99 2.62 -4.27
C THR A 215 -31.48 1.18 -4.22
N SER A 216 -32.78 0.95 -4.14
CA SER A 216 -33.34 -0.39 -4.20
C SER A 216 -33.08 -1.04 -5.55
N LEU A 217 -32.96 -2.38 -5.56
CA LEU A 217 -32.79 -3.14 -6.80
C LEU A 217 -33.98 -2.85 -7.79
N ARG A 218 -35.18 -2.68 -7.24
CA ARG A 218 -36.38 -2.36 -8.02
C ARG A 218 -36.26 -0.99 -8.73
N ASN A 219 -35.81 0.03 -8.01
CA ASN A 219 -35.61 1.37 -8.60
C ASN A 219 -34.53 1.34 -9.69
N ALA A 220 -33.41 0.63 -9.43
CA ALA A 220 -32.38 0.44 -10.43
C ALA A 220 -32.88 -0.32 -11.65
N GLN A 221 -33.69 -1.37 -11.48
CA GLN A 221 -34.35 -2.08 -12.60
C GLN A 221 -35.22 -1.16 -13.44
N SER A 222 -35.94 -0.22 -12.82
CA SER A 222 -36.76 0.77 -13.52
C SER A 222 -35.88 1.76 -14.31
N LEU A 223 -34.86 2.32 -13.68
CA LEU A 223 -33.95 3.30 -14.29
C LEU A 223 -33.20 2.75 -15.52
N TYR A 224 -32.80 1.47 -15.48
CA TYR A 224 -32.06 0.79 -16.55
C TYR A 224 -32.92 -0.09 -17.46
N GLN A 225 -34.24 -0.09 -17.30
CA GLN A 225 -35.20 -0.92 -18.09
C GLN A 225 -34.88 -2.41 -18.06
N LEU A 226 -34.55 -2.94 -16.88
CA LEU A 226 -34.20 -4.32 -16.66
C LEU A 226 -35.25 -5.06 -15.79
N PRO A 227 -36.52 -5.14 -16.24
CA PRO A 227 -37.56 -5.75 -15.44
C PRO A 227 -37.23 -7.22 -15.15
N GLY A 228 -37.07 -7.55 -13.85
CA GLY A 228 -36.72 -8.91 -13.41
C GLY A 228 -35.31 -9.37 -13.76
N LYS A 229 -34.44 -8.50 -14.28
CA LYS A 229 -33.04 -8.81 -14.62
C LYS A 229 -32.07 -7.99 -13.78
N VAL A 230 -30.81 -8.45 -13.73
CA VAL A 230 -29.72 -7.76 -13.02
C VAL A 230 -28.45 -7.78 -13.88
N HIS A 231 -27.52 -6.86 -13.60
CA HIS A 231 -26.22 -6.87 -14.28
C HIS A 231 -25.37 -8.06 -13.88
N GLY A 232 -25.50 -8.55 -12.65
CA GLY A 232 -24.73 -9.68 -12.18
C GLY A 232 -24.96 -10.01 -10.71
N LEU A 233 -24.16 -10.91 -10.21
CA LEU A 233 -24.13 -11.34 -8.82
C LEU A 233 -22.78 -11.00 -8.20
N LEU A 234 -22.81 -10.38 -7.02
CA LEU A 234 -21.67 -10.18 -6.16
C LEU A 234 -21.52 -11.41 -5.28
N VAL A 235 -20.31 -11.92 -5.16
CA VAL A 235 -20.00 -13.13 -4.39
C VAL A 235 -18.95 -12.80 -3.34
N MET A 236 -19.27 -13.10 -2.09
CA MET A 236 -18.37 -12.98 -0.95
C MET A 236 -17.85 -14.37 -0.59
N LEU A 237 -16.54 -14.48 -0.43
CA LEU A 237 -15.87 -15.71 -0.02
C LEU A 237 -15.47 -15.62 1.46
N ASP A 238 -15.27 -16.77 2.09
CA ASP A 238 -14.71 -16.82 3.45
C ASP A 238 -13.25 -16.32 3.46
N ASP A 239 -12.47 -16.66 2.43
CA ASP A 239 -11.11 -16.17 2.22
C ASP A 239 -10.99 -15.51 0.83
N PRO A 240 -10.74 -14.18 0.76
CA PRO A 240 -10.60 -13.46 -0.50
C PRO A 240 -9.43 -13.94 -1.37
N TYR A 241 -8.42 -14.56 -0.77
CA TYR A 241 -7.25 -15.07 -1.49
C TYR A 241 -7.53 -16.38 -2.23
N LEU A 242 -8.63 -17.05 -1.91
CA LEU A 242 -9.10 -18.23 -2.63
C LEU A 242 -9.95 -17.91 -3.86
N ALA A 243 -10.13 -16.62 -4.21
CA ALA A 243 -10.97 -16.20 -5.33
C ALA A 243 -10.61 -16.86 -6.67
N GLY A 244 -9.33 -17.03 -6.96
CA GLY A 244 -8.88 -17.73 -8.18
C GLY A 244 -9.28 -19.21 -8.21
N ARG A 245 -9.24 -19.90 -7.07
CA ARG A 245 -9.66 -21.30 -6.96
C ARG A 245 -11.18 -21.42 -7.03
N ALA A 246 -11.91 -20.60 -6.28
CA ALA A 246 -13.37 -20.58 -6.31
C ALA A 246 -13.89 -20.28 -7.72
N ARG A 247 -13.25 -19.37 -8.47
CA ARG A 247 -13.56 -19.12 -9.88
C ARG A 247 -13.42 -20.35 -10.74
N ALA A 248 -12.32 -21.08 -10.62
CA ALA A 248 -12.12 -22.32 -11.40
C ALA A 248 -13.17 -23.39 -11.10
N GLU A 249 -13.57 -23.52 -9.83
CA GLU A 249 -14.63 -24.42 -9.41
C GLU A 249 -16.00 -23.98 -9.96
N LEU A 250 -16.30 -22.68 -9.96
CA LEU A 250 -17.55 -22.16 -10.53
C LEU A 250 -17.63 -22.36 -12.04
N TYR A 251 -16.55 -22.19 -12.80
CA TYR A 251 -16.55 -22.48 -14.24
C TYR A 251 -16.83 -23.95 -14.56
N ASN A 252 -16.48 -24.88 -13.66
CA ASN A 252 -16.79 -26.29 -13.81
C ASN A 252 -18.25 -26.67 -13.44
N THR A 253 -18.91 -25.79 -12.66
CA THR A 253 -20.25 -26.07 -12.11
C THR A 253 -21.33 -25.27 -12.82
N LEU A 254 -21.00 -24.13 -13.39
CA LEU A 254 -21.95 -23.27 -14.09
C LEU A 254 -21.98 -23.57 -15.56
N ASP A 255 -23.16 -23.99 -16.04
CA ASP A 255 -23.43 -24.17 -17.47
C ASP A 255 -23.77 -22.81 -18.10
N GLY A 256 -22.97 -22.35 -19.07
CA GLY A 256 -23.21 -21.13 -19.82
C GLY A 256 -22.01 -20.21 -19.92
N ASP A 257 -22.17 -19.14 -20.69
CA ASP A 257 -21.12 -18.17 -20.95
C ASP A 257 -21.14 -17.05 -19.88
N PHE A 258 -20.53 -17.35 -18.73
CA PHE A 258 -20.38 -16.43 -17.61
C PHE A 258 -18.97 -15.85 -17.55
N HIS A 259 -18.91 -14.56 -17.28
CA HIS A 259 -17.68 -13.89 -16.92
C HIS A 259 -17.59 -13.78 -15.39
N VAL A 260 -16.57 -14.40 -14.80
CA VAL A 260 -16.31 -14.34 -13.36
C VAL A 260 -15.05 -13.53 -13.14
N SER A 261 -15.19 -12.25 -12.79
CA SER A 261 -14.09 -11.40 -12.38
C SER A 261 -13.80 -11.55 -10.88
N ILE A 262 -12.53 -11.44 -10.50
CA ILE A 262 -12.07 -11.50 -9.12
C ILE A 262 -11.57 -10.12 -8.67
N TRP A 263 -11.59 -9.86 -7.37
CA TRP A 263 -11.22 -8.58 -6.78
C TRP A 263 -9.83 -8.06 -7.21
N THR A 264 -8.88 -8.97 -7.48
CA THR A 264 -7.54 -8.60 -7.96
C THR A 264 -7.55 -8.07 -9.40
N GLU A 265 -8.46 -8.55 -10.25
CA GLU A 265 -8.63 -8.06 -11.62
C GLU A 265 -9.35 -6.72 -11.63
N GLU A 266 -10.42 -6.59 -10.84
CA GLU A 266 -11.18 -5.35 -10.67
C GLU A 266 -10.30 -4.19 -10.16
N ASN A 267 -9.34 -4.50 -9.30
CA ASN A 267 -8.42 -3.53 -8.71
C ASN A 267 -7.01 -3.61 -9.30
N SER A 268 -6.86 -4.18 -10.50
CA SER A 268 -5.56 -4.47 -11.11
C SER A 268 -4.69 -3.21 -11.29
N GLN A 269 -5.28 -2.06 -11.58
CA GLN A 269 -4.54 -0.79 -11.74
C GLN A 269 -3.86 -0.39 -10.43
N ILE A 270 -4.60 -0.41 -9.30
CA ILE A 270 -4.06 -0.06 -7.98
C ILE A 270 -3.02 -1.09 -7.55
N LEU A 271 -3.32 -2.38 -7.69
CA LEU A 271 -2.40 -3.45 -7.30
C LEU A 271 -1.12 -3.44 -8.14
N THR A 272 -1.22 -3.13 -9.43
CA THR A 272 -0.06 -2.97 -10.30
C THR A 272 0.77 -1.73 -9.92
N ALA A 273 0.12 -0.61 -9.61
CA ALA A 273 0.82 0.59 -9.14
C ALA A 273 1.61 0.31 -7.86
N LEU A 274 1.02 -0.39 -6.88
CA LEU A 274 1.70 -0.81 -5.65
C LEU A 274 2.90 -1.74 -5.94
N ALA A 275 2.75 -2.68 -6.88
CA ALA A 275 3.85 -3.57 -7.27
C ALA A 275 5.00 -2.80 -7.94
N VAL A 276 4.69 -1.84 -8.81
CA VAL A 276 5.69 -0.96 -9.44
C VAL A 276 6.39 -0.10 -8.39
N GLU A 277 5.62 0.52 -7.49
CA GLU A 277 6.17 1.33 -6.39
C GLU A 277 7.13 0.52 -5.52
N LYS A 278 6.75 -0.69 -5.12
CA LYS A 278 7.60 -1.61 -4.36
C LYS A 278 8.91 -1.93 -5.11
N ASN A 279 8.84 -2.16 -6.41
CA ASN A 279 10.03 -2.42 -7.23
C ASN A 279 10.94 -1.17 -7.32
N VAL A 280 10.37 0.02 -7.52
CA VAL A 280 11.14 1.28 -7.55
C VAL A 280 11.83 1.51 -6.21
N MET A 281 11.11 1.32 -5.09
CA MET A 281 11.71 1.42 -3.75
C MET A 281 12.85 0.42 -3.56
N PHE A 282 12.69 -0.82 -4.01
CA PHE A 282 13.76 -1.82 -3.96
C PHE A 282 15.03 -1.37 -4.70
N TYR A 283 14.91 -0.78 -5.89
CA TYR A 283 16.07 -0.24 -6.61
C TYR A 283 16.71 0.93 -5.87
N ILE A 284 15.92 1.87 -5.35
CA ILE A 284 16.44 3.00 -4.57
C ILE A 284 17.21 2.48 -3.35
N LEU A 285 16.67 1.48 -2.65
CA LEU A 285 17.30 0.88 -1.48
C LEU A 285 18.62 0.18 -1.83
N ILE A 286 18.70 -0.51 -2.98
CA ILE A 286 19.98 -1.07 -3.50
C ILE A 286 21.02 0.04 -3.69
N PHE A 287 20.64 1.17 -4.29
CA PHE A 287 21.58 2.28 -4.48
C PHE A 287 22.07 2.86 -3.15
N ILE A 288 21.19 3.02 -2.15
CA ILE A 288 21.57 3.47 -0.80
C ILE A 288 22.60 2.53 -0.20
N VAL A 289 22.39 1.21 -0.33
CA VAL A 289 23.30 0.19 0.18
C VAL A 289 24.65 0.23 -0.54
N ILE A 290 24.67 0.44 -1.86
CA ILE A 290 25.89 0.59 -2.65
C ILE A 290 26.68 1.83 -2.17
N VAL A 291 26.01 2.96 -1.96
CA VAL A 291 26.63 4.19 -1.45
C VAL A 291 27.25 3.95 -0.05
N ALA A 292 26.51 3.27 0.82
CA ALA A 292 27.01 2.89 2.15
C ALA A 292 28.27 1.99 2.05
N ALA A 293 28.27 1.01 1.14
CA ALA A 293 29.41 0.13 0.90
C ALA A 293 30.65 0.91 0.44
N PHE A 294 30.49 1.88 -0.46
CA PHE A 294 31.59 2.77 -0.88
C PHE A 294 32.11 3.62 0.29
N GLY A 295 31.21 4.11 1.15
CA GLY A 295 31.59 4.83 2.37
C GLY A 295 32.46 4.00 3.30
N ILE A 296 32.09 2.74 3.55
CA ILE A 296 32.87 1.79 4.35
C ILE A 296 34.23 1.51 3.67
N MET A 297 34.24 1.23 2.38
CA MET A 297 35.45 0.93 1.63
C MET A 297 36.43 2.12 1.68
N ASN A 298 35.98 3.33 1.45
CA ASN A 298 36.79 4.55 1.51
C ASN A 298 37.39 4.76 2.90
N SER A 299 36.57 4.56 3.96
CA SER A 299 37.04 4.62 5.34
C SER A 299 38.13 3.58 5.62
N GLN A 300 37.94 2.34 5.18
CA GLN A 300 38.91 1.27 5.35
C GLN A 300 40.22 1.53 4.58
N ILE A 301 40.15 2.04 3.36
CA ILE A 301 41.34 2.44 2.59
C ILE A 301 42.13 3.49 3.35
N THR A 302 41.46 4.54 3.82
CA THR A 302 42.09 5.62 4.58
C THR A 302 42.76 5.06 5.85
N PHE A 303 42.07 4.16 6.55
CA PHE A 303 42.60 3.53 7.74
C PHE A 303 43.83 2.67 7.45
N VAL A 304 43.83 1.87 6.38
CA VAL A 304 44.99 1.08 5.94
C VAL A 304 46.18 1.99 5.63
N VAL A 305 45.96 3.09 4.90
CA VAL A 305 47.01 4.06 4.57
C VAL A 305 47.63 4.67 5.82
N GLN A 306 46.81 5.13 6.78
CA GLN A 306 47.29 5.71 8.05
C GLN A 306 48.03 4.68 8.91
N LYS A 307 47.73 3.39 8.80
CA LYS A 307 48.35 2.31 9.57
C LYS A 307 49.46 1.56 8.82
N THR A 308 49.86 2.04 7.66
CA THR A 308 50.87 1.39 6.80
C THR A 308 52.16 1.06 7.55
N ARG A 309 52.67 2.00 8.37
CA ARG A 309 53.90 1.78 9.18
C ARG A 309 53.69 0.71 10.25
N GLU A 310 52.54 0.70 10.94
CA GLU A 310 52.22 -0.33 11.94
C GLU A 310 52.08 -1.72 11.28
N ILE A 311 51.47 -1.78 10.08
CA ILE A 311 51.37 -3.01 9.28
C ILE A 311 52.78 -3.51 8.88
N GLY A 312 53.67 -2.62 8.47
CA GLY A 312 55.08 -2.95 8.17
C GLY A 312 55.80 -3.54 9.38
N MET A 313 55.66 -2.94 10.56
CA MET A 313 56.22 -3.46 11.81
C MET A 313 55.67 -4.84 12.18
N LEU A 314 54.33 -5.03 12.11
CA LEU A 314 53.73 -6.33 12.41
C LEU A 314 54.23 -7.43 11.49
N LYS A 315 54.42 -7.15 10.20
CA LYS A 315 54.96 -8.10 9.23
C LYS A 315 56.44 -8.37 9.44
N ALA A 316 57.22 -7.37 9.84
CA ALA A 316 58.65 -7.54 10.20
C ALA A 316 58.81 -8.43 11.44
N LEU A 317 57.83 -8.41 12.34
CA LEU A 317 57.74 -9.27 13.51
C LEU A 317 57.16 -10.69 13.19
N GLY A 318 56.85 -10.98 11.91
CA GLY A 318 56.43 -12.30 11.46
C GLY A 318 54.94 -12.48 11.22
N ALA A 319 54.12 -11.41 11.24
CA ALA A 319 52.68 -11.51 10.92
C ALA A 319 52.48 -11.94 9.46
N THR A 320 51.65 -12.95 9.24
CA THR A 320 51.31 -13.48 7.91
C THR A 320 50.34 -12.53 7.17
N ARG A 321 50.32 -12.67 5.83
CA ARG A 321 49.36 -11.91 4.98
C ARG A 321 47.92 -12.13 5.40
N GLY A 322 47.54 -13.38 5.73
CA GLY A 322 46.20 -13.73 6.16
C GLY A 322 45.81 -13.09 7.51
N GLN A 323 46.76 -13.01 8.46
CA GLN A 323 46.49 -12.34 9.73
C GLN A 323 46.27 -10.84 9.61
N ILE A 324 47.04 -10.15 8.73
CA ILE A 324 46.82 -8.73 8.46
C ILE A 324 45.48 -8.54 7.72
N MET A 325 45.16 -9.38 6.73
CA MET A 325 43.88 -9.30 6.04
C MET A 325 42.70 -9.52 7.00
N TRP A 326 42.80 -10.54 7.87
CA TRP A 326 41.75 -10.84 8.85
C TRP A 326 41.60 -9.73 9.91
N LEU A 327 42.67 -9.04 10.28
CA LEU A 327 42.64 -7.90 11.17
C LEU A 327 41.78 -6.76 10.62
N PHE A 328 41.96 -6.40 9.36
CA PHE A 328 41.19 -5.31 8.73
C PHE A 328 39.77 -5.74 8.36
N LEU A 329 39.57 -7.00 7.98
CA LEU A 329 38.24 -7.54 7.72
C LEU A 329 37.40 -7.61 9.01
N SER A 330 38.00 -8.07 10.11
CA SER A 330 37.31 -8.10 11.41
C SER A 330 36.94 -6.69 11.89
N GLN A 331 37.75 -5.69 11.61
CA GLN A 331 37.42 -4.30 11.92
C GLN A 331 36.18 -3.83 11.12
N SER A 332 36.11 -4.13 9.83
CA SER A 332 34.94 -3.82 8.97
C SER A 332 33.68 -4.52 9.49
N LEU A 333 33.81 -5.78 9.90
CA LEU A 333 32.69 -6.52 10.49
C LEU A 333 32.21 -5.93 11.82
N VAL A 334 33.14 -5.50 12.69
CA VAL A 334 32.77 -4.83 13.96
C VAL A 334 32.03 -3.54 13.70
N VAL A 335 32.52 -2.70 12.76
CA VAL A 335 31.81 -1.48 12.34
C VAL A 335 30.41 -1.83 11.80
N GLY A 336 30.31 -2.89 10.99
CA GLY A 336 29.03 -3.40 10.47
C GLY A 336 28.10 -3.84 11.61
N VAL A 337 28.55 -4.66 12.53
CA VAL A 337 27.71 -5.14 13.67
C VAL A 337 27.22 -3.98 14.52
N VAL A 338 28.12 -3.05 14.89
CA VAL A 338 27.73 -1.88 15.70
C VAL A 338 26.77 -0.98 14.92
N GLY A 339 27.03 -0.72 13.63
CA GLY A 339 26.15 0.09 12.78
C GLY A 339 24.78 -0.55 12.58
N VAL A 340 24.73 -1.86 12.29
CA VAL A 340 23.46 -2.61 12.11
C VAL A 340 22.64 -2.65 13.40
N THR A 341 23.26 -2.95 14.54
CA THR A 341 22.53 -2.98 15.83
C THR A 341 22.01 -1.59 16.23
N ALA A 342 22.82 -0.55 16.04
CA ALA A 342 22.40 0.83 16.27
C ALA A 342 21.31 1.26 15.28
N GLY A 343 21.42 0.86 14.00
CA GLY A 343 20.45 1.14 12.95
C GLY A 343 19.12 0.45 13.20
N LEU A 344 19.14 -0.81 13.66
CA LEU A 344 17.94 -1.54 14.09
C LEU A 344 17.25 -0.80 15.26
N GLY A 345 18.01 -0.42 16.28
CA GLY A 345 17.46 0.31 17.43
C GLY A 345 16.87 1.66 17.02
N LEU A 346 17.56 2.43 16.16
CA LEU A 346 17.08 3.72 15.66
C LEU A 346 15.84 3.55 14.77
N GLY A 347 15.86 2.57 13.86
CA GLY A 347 14.73 2.28 12.97
C GLY A 347 13.47 1.90 13.74
N MET A 348 13.59 1.03 14.75
CA MET A 348 12.47 0.65 15.61
C MET A 348 11.94 1.83 16.43
N LEU A 349 12.83 2.64 17.00
CA LEU A 349 12.44 3.85 17.75
C LEU A 349 11.67 4.83 16.87
N LEU A 350 12.17 5.09 15.66
CA LEU A 350 11.51 6.02 14.73
C LEU A 350 10.16 5.48 14.22
N LEU A 351 10.02 4.16 14.06
CA LEU A 351 8.73 3.54 13.75
C LEU A 351 7.74 3.67 14.91
N GLU A 352 8.18 3.60 16.14
CA GLU A 352 7.32 3.76 17.31
C GLU A 352 6.79 5.20 17.43
N ILE A 353 7.65 6.20 17.24
CA ILE A 353 7.29 7.62 17.34
C ILE A 353 6.80 8.23 16.02
N ARG A 354 6.58 7.45 14.96
CA ARG A 354 6.26 7.93 13.60
C ARG A 354 5.04 8.86 13.54
N ASN A 355 4.00 8.55 14.31
CA ASN A 355 2.76 9.34 14.33
C ASN A 355 2.96 10.67 15.05
N GLU A 356 3.69 10.68 16.16
CA GLU A 356 4.06 11.90 16.87
C GLU A 356 4.91 12.82 15.99
N PHE A 357 5.89 12.24 15.28
CA PHE A 357 6.70 12.97 14.32
C PHE A 357 5.85 13.60 13.20
N LEU A 358 4.88 12.86 12.65
CA LEU A 358 3.93 13.37 11.66
C LEU A 358 3.11 14.55 12.21
N HIS A 359 2.58 14.43 13.42
CA HIS A 359 1.80 15.50 14.05
C HIS A 359 2.64 16.78 14.29
N VAL A 360 3.89 16.61 14.71
CA VAL A 360 4.82 17.75 14.86
C VAL A 360 5.10 18.39 13.50
N MET A 361 5.37 17.60 12.48
CA MET A 361 5.68 18.10 11.14
C MET A 361 4.47 18.81 10.50
N ASN A 362 3.26 18.25 10.61
CA ASN A 362 2.03 18.91 10.15
C ASN A 362 1.81 20.25 10.86
N ARG A 363 2.11 20.32 12.17
CA ARG A 363 2.00 21.57 12.93
C ARG A 363 3.03 22.62 12.51
N MET A 364 4.25 22.20 12.14
CA MET A 364 5.31 23.09 11.70
C MET A 364 5.14 23.60 10.27
N THR A 365 4.66 22.74 9.37
CA THR A 365 4.50 23.07 7.94
C THR A 365 3.14 23.67 7.63
N GLY A 366 2.13 23.48 8.48
CA GLY A 366 0.74 23.85 8.22
C GLY A 366 0.06 23.05 7.10
N VAL A 367 0.72 21.99 6.59
CA VAL A 367 0.21 21.13 5.52
C VAL A 367 0.02 19.73 6.08
N GLU A 368 -1.16 19.15 5.88
CA GLU A 368 -1.40 17.73 6.15
C GLU A 368 -0.71 16.90 5.07
N LEU A 369 0.42 16.27 5.43
CA LEU A 369 1.20 15.44 4.51
C LEU A 369 0.44 14.19 4.04
N PHE A 370 -0.44 13.66 4.89
CA PHE A 370 -1.32 12.54 4.60
C PHE A 370 -2.77 12.93 4.94
N PRO A 371 -3.49 13.62 4.04
CA PRO A 371 -4.89 13.96 4.26
C PRO A 371 -5.71 12.68 4.47
N ALA A 372 -6.31 12.54 5.64
CA ALA A 372 -7.15 11.38 5.98
C ALA A 372 -8.31 11.19 5.00
N GLN A 373 -8.76 12.28 4.38
CA GLN A 373 -9.82 12.29 3.36
C GLN A 373 -9.43 11.53 2.08
N ILE A 374 -8.14 11.59 1.66
CA ILE A 374 -7.66 10.94 0.44
C ILE A 374 -7.20 9.51 0.73
N TYR A 375 -6.38 9.36 1.77
CA TYR A 375 -5.76 8.06 2.09
C TYR A 375 -6.61 7.22 3.03
N ALA A 376 -7.63 7.83 3.66
CA ALA A 376 -8.49 7.23 4.69
C ALA A 376 -7.70 6.64 5.88
N PHE A 377 -6.50 7.16 6.13
CA PHE A 377 -5.66 6.80 7.28
C PHE A 377 -5.49 8.02 8.17
N THR A 378 -5.72 7.86 9.44
CA THR A 378 -5.45 8.87 10.47
C THR A 378 -4.01 8.78 10.99
N GLU A 379 -3.39 7.62 10.78
CA GLU A 379 -2.04 7.30 11.24
C GLU A 379 -1.21 6.74 10.09
N LEU A 380 0.10 6.91 10.14
CA LEU A 380 1.01 6.33 9.15
C LEU A 380 1.09 4.81 9.38
N PRO A 381 0.57 3.99 8.45
CA PRO A 381 0.62 2.55 8.63
C PRO A 381 2.06 2.05 8.60
N ALA A 382 2.40 1.13 9.48
CA ALA A 382 3.66 0.43 9.44
C ALA A 382 3.45 -1.01 9.92
N LEU A 383 3.96 -1.96 9.16
CA LEU A 383 3.93 -3.38 9.49
C LEU A 383 5.35 -3.92 9.55
N ILE A 384 5.74 -4.34 10.75
CA ILE A 384 7.06 -4.92 10.99
C ILE A 384 6.98 -6.43 10.77
N ILE A 385 7.62 -6.91 9.71
CA ILE A 385 7.76 -8.34 9.43
C ILE A 385 9.15 -8.78 9.90
N PRO A 386 9.26 -9.69 10.90
CA PRO A 386 10.56 -10.13 11.44
C PRO A 386 11.49 -10.70 10.36
N GLY A 387 10.94 -11.36 9.33
CA GLY A 387 11.71 -11.89 8.21
C GLY A 387 12.44 -10.79 7.43
N ASP A 388 11.76 -9.67 7.15
CA ASP A 388 12.34 -8.54 6.42
C ASP A 388 13.49 -7.91 7.21
N ILE A 389 13.33 -7.77 8.53
CA ILE A 389 14.39 -7.23 9.41
C ILE A 389 15.62 -8.13 9.38
N VAL A 390 15.44 -9.45 9.45
CA VAL A 390 16.55 -10.40 9.38
C VAL A 390 17.28 -10.29 8.04
N VAL A 391 16.54 -10.20 6.93
CA VAL A 391 17.13 -10.03 5.59
C VAL A 391 17.90 -8.71 5.48
N ILE A 392 17.34 -7.59 5.97
CA ILE A 392 18.00 -6.28 5.98
C ILE A 392 19.30 -6.34 6.79
N CYS A 393 19.25 -6.84 8.03
CA CYS A 393 20.42 -6.91 8.90
C CYS A 393 21.50 -7.84 8.33
N ALA A 394 21.12 -9.00 7.83
CA ALA A 394 22.04 -9.96 7.24
C ALA A 394 22.70 -9.41 5.97
N SER A 395 21.92 -8.81 5.07
CA SER A 395 22.44 -8.20 3.84
C SER A 395 23.40 -7.04 4.15
N ALA A 396 23.07 -6.18 5.11
CA ALA A 396 23.94 -5.09 5.54
C ALA A 396 25.28 -5.61 6.10
N LEU A 397 25.27 -6.67 6.91
CA LEU A 397 26.51 -7.30 7.43
C LEU A 397 27.35 -7.91 6.31
N ILE A 398 26.72 -8.61 5.35
CA ILE A 398 27.42 -9.19 4.19
C ILE A 398 28.09 -8.07 3.39
N ILE A 399 27.38 -6.97 3.14
CA ILE A 399 27.89 -5.82 2.37
C ILE A 399 29.04 -5.15 3.11
N CYS A 400 28.94 -4.99 4.45
CA CYS A 400 30.06 -4.47 5.26
C CYS A 400 31.31 -5.37 5.14
N GLY A 401 31.13 -6.68 5.13
CA GLY A 401 32.21 -7.64 4.94
C GLY A 401 32.83 -7.53 3.54
N LEU A 402 32.01 -7.51 2.50
CA LEU A 402 32.48 -7.39 1.10
C LEU A 402 33.17 -6.05 0.84
N ALA A 403 32.64 -4.94 1.36
CA ALA A 403 33.27 -3.62 1.23
C ALA A 403 34.65 -3.54 1.90
N GLY A 404 34.83 -4.26 3.01
CA GLY A 404 36.12 -4.36 3.70
C GLY A 404 37.13 -5.28 3.05
N LEU A 405 36.71 -6.16 2.13
CA LEU A 405 37.57 -7.22 1.56
C LEU A 405 38.71 -6.65 0.70
N ALA A 406 38.42 -5.69 -0.19
CA ALA A 406 39.42 -5.09 -1.08
C ALA A 406 40.50 -4.30 -0.32
N PRO A 407 40.19 -3.41 0.66
CA PRO A 407 41.19 -2.76 1.47
C PRO A 407 42.00 -3.75 2.32
N ALA A 408 41.35 -4.75 2.91
CA ALA A 408 42.02 -5.79 3.71
C ALA A 408 43.01 -6.61 2.88
N TRP A 409 42.62 -6.97 1.65
CA TRP A 409 43.50 -7.63 0.70
C TRP A 409 44.74 -6.79 0.38
N ASN A 410 44.56 -5.50 0.09
CA ASN A 410 45.66 -4.59 -0.20
C ASN A 410 46.59 -4.44 1.02
N ALA A 411 46.04 -4.30 2.23
CA ALA A 411 46.85 -4.28 3.45
C ALA A 411 47.68 -5.54 3.63
N GLY A 412 47.13 -6.73 3.31
CA GLY A 412 47.83 -8.01 3.36
C GLY A 412 49.00 -8.11 2.34
N ARG A 413 49.00 -7.35 1.26
CA ARG A 413 50.00 -7.37 0.20
C ARG A 413 51.16 -6.38 0.43
N LEU A 414 51.05 -5.42 1.35
CA LEU A 414 52.10 -4.44 1.62
C LEU A 414 53.40 -5.15 1.98
N LYS A 415 54.51 -4.71 1.37
CA LYS A 415 55.85 -5.21 1.69
C LYS A 415 56.40 -4.45 2.90
N PRO A 416 57.05 -5.13 3.86
CA PRO A 416 57.57 -4.51 5.10
C PRO A 416 58.52 -3.34 4.80
N VAL A 417 59.43 -3.53 3.84
CA VAL A 417 60.43 -2.54 3.47
C VAL A 417 59.83 -1.26 2.88
N GLU A 418 58.81 -1.42 2.00
CA GLU A 418 58.09 -0.28 1.43
C GLU A 418 57.24 0.43 2.47
N ALA A 419 56.57 -0.33 3.35
CA ALA A 419 55.73 0.19 4.42
C ALA A 419 56.48 0.97 5.49
N LEU A 420 57.71 0.60 5.79
CA LEU A 420 58.55 1.30 6.78
C LEU A 420 59.28 2.53 6.21
N ARG A 421 59.40 2.61 4.87
CA ARG A 421 60.04 3.74 4.14
C ARG A 421 59.07 4.87 3.83
N HIS A 422 57.78 4.64 4.03
CA HIS A 422 56.77 5.65 3.82
C HIS A 422 56.85 6.66 4.96
N GLU A 423 57.28 7.87 4.68
CA GLU A 423 57.20 9.03 5.52
C GLU A 423 55.77 9.60 5.56
#